data_dda7a9b5066b1ec90a7d1782784f556e
#
_entry.id   dda7a9b5066b1ec90a7d1782784f556e
#
_cell.length_a   1.000
_cell.length_b   1.000
_cell.length_c   1.000
_cell.angle_alpha   90.00
_cell.angle_beta   90.00
_cell.angle_gamma   90.00
#
_symmetry.space_group_name_H-M   'P 1'
#
loop_
_entity.id
_entity.type
_entity.pdbx_description
1 polymer ?
#
loop_
_entity_poly.entity_id
_entity_poly.type
_entity_poly.pdbx_seq_one_letter_code
_entity_poly.pdbx_strand_id
1 'polypeptide(L)'
;MTAPTGWEGILDTGEKILWQGRPDGKIVFRPANIATFLFGLVFAGFALFWMIMASAAGGVFWAFGLIHFSVGLGLSFGAIFWGVFVRRYTWYTLTDRRAFIATDMPISRRSLKSYPITDDTVLDFAPGSLASVWFYEKVRRNKNTSTRKKIGFERITDGEEVYRMF
;
A
#
# COMPACT_ATOMS: atom_id res chain seq x y z
N MET A 1 -32.04 11.31 8.38
CA MET A 1 -31.56 10.11 7.68
C MET A 1 -30.48 9.49 8.55
N THR A 2 -30.64 8.23 8.94
CA THR A 2 -29.65 7.50 9.73
C THR A 2 -28.46 7.13 8.85
N ALA A 3 -27.23 7.23 9.38
CA ALA A 3 -26.02 6.81 8.68
C ALA A 3 -26.11 5.31 8.33
N PRO A 4 -25.52 4.86 7.20
CA PRO A 4 -25.45 3.46 6.86
C PRO A 4 -24.77 2.64 7.96
N THR A 5 -25.16 1.37 8.12
CA THR A 5 -24.61 0.48 9.15
C THR A 5 -23.08 0.42 9.09
N GLY A 6 -22.41 0.69 10.21
CA GLY A 6 -20.94 0.73 10.32
C GLY A 6 -20.31 2.12 10.09
N TRP A 7 -21.13 3.14 9.81
CA TRP A 7 -20.68 4.52 9.64
C TRP A 7 -21.25 5.46 10.72
N GLU A 8 -21.92 4.88 11.71
CA GLU A 8 -22.47 5.63 12.84
C GLU A 8 -21.35 6.35 13.62
N GLY A 9 -21.48 7.64 13.77
CA GLY A 9 -20.49 8.49 14.45
C GLY A 9 -19.21 8.79 13.63
N ILE A 10 -19.13 8.35 12.37
CA ILE A 10 -18.02 8.65 11.45
C ILE A 10 -18.44 9.73 10.46
N LEU A 11 -19.63 9.59 9.88
CA LEU A 11 -20.19 10.59 8.96
C LEU A 11 -20.81 11.75 9.72
N ASP A 12 -20.66 12.96 9.15
CA ASP A 12 -21.31 14.15 9.65
C ASP A 12 -22.81 14.12 9.37
N THR A 13 -23.59 14.94 10.10
CA THR A 13 -25.03 15.03 9.88
C THR A 13 -25.34 15.46 8.44
N GLY A 14 -26.06 14.62 7.72
CA GLY A 14 -26.45 14.86 6.32
C GLY A 14 -25.38 14.50 5.29
N GLU A 15 -24.20 14.03 5.68
CA GLU A 15 -23.16 13.53 4.78
C GLU A 15 -23.60 12.24 4.10
N LYS A 16 -23.43 12.17 2.77
CA LYS A 16 -23.88 11.05 1.94
C LYS A 16 -22.69 10.34 1.32
N ILE A 17 -22.73 9.01 1.34
CA ILE A 17 -21.78 8.19 0.57
C ILE A 17 -22.17 8.24 -0.89
N LEU A 18 -21.23 8.67 -1.75
CA LEU A 18 -21.38 8.71 -3.19
C LEU A 18 -20.88 7.42 -3.83
N TRP A 19 -19.75 6.89 -3.35
CA TRP A 19 -19.14 5.69 -3.89
C TRP A 19 -18.33 4.94 -2.83
N GLN A 20 -18.26 3.62 -2.99
CA GLN A 20 -17.40 2.73 -2.21
C GLN A 20 -16.73 1.71 -3.11
N GLY A 21 -15.44 1.45 -2.88
CA GLY A 21 -14.68 0.50 -3.67
C GLY A 21 -13.41 0.03 -3.00
N ARG A 22 -12.65 -0.74 -3.76
CA ARG A 22 -11.36 -1.29 -3.32
C ARG A 22 -10.32 -1.16 -4.43
N PRO A 23 -9.03 -1.02 -4.08
CA PRO A 23 -7.98 -1.10 -5.07
C PRO A 23 -7.87 -2.52 -5.63
N ASP A 24 -7.44 -2.63 -6.89
CA ASP A 24 -7.13 -3.91 -7.51
C ASP A 24 -5.99 -4.63 -6.77
N GLY A 25 -6.20 -5.92 -6.52
CA GLY A 25 -5.26 -6.77 -5.79
C GLY A 25 -4.19 -7.44 -6.66
N LYS A 26 -4.09 -7.13 -7.97
CA LYS A 26 -3.10 -7.77 -8.86
C LYS A 26 -1.68 -7.34 -8.54
N ILE A 27 -0.72 -8.20 -8.83
CA ILE A 27 0.71 -7.90 -8.68
C ILE A 27 1.10 -6.76 -9.63
N VAL A 28 1.86 -5.80 -9.11
CA VAL A 28 2.41 -4.69 -9.89
C VAL A 28 3.92 -4.81 -9.90
N PHE A 29 4.48 -5.01 -11.08
CA PHE A 29 5.93 -5.04 -11.27
C PHE A 29 6.43 -3.60 -11.48
N ARG A 30 7.09 -3.05 -10.47
CA ARG A 30 7.81 -1.77 -10.55
C ARG A 30 9.30 -2.07 -10.66
N PRO A 31 10.09 -1.32 -11.45
CA PRO A 31 11.54 -1.56 -11.60
C PRO A 31 12.26 -1.63 -10.24
N ALA A 32 11.92 -0.75 -9.30
CA ALA A 32 12.49 -0.77 -7.96
C ALA A 32 12.17 -2.06 -7.18
N ASN A 33 10.95 -2.60 -7.34
CA ASN A 33 10.56 -3.86 -6.69
C ASN A 33 11.33 -5.05 -7.29
N ILE A 34 11.54 -5.03 -8.61
CA ILE A 34 12.34 -6.07 -9.31
C ILE A 34 13.78 -6.03 -8.83
N ALA A 35 14.39 -4.84 -8.74
CA ALA A 35 15.75 -4.70 -8.24
C ALA A 35 15.89 -5.22 -6.79
N THR A 36 14.94 -4.86 -5.91
CA THR A 36 14.92 -5.34 -4.52
C THR A 36 14.70 -6.86 -4.46
N PHE A 37 13.84 -7.41 -5.30
CA PHE A 37 13.62 -8.85 -5.41
C PHE A 37 14.90 -9.61 -5.81
N LEU A 38 15.58 -9.14 -6.87
CA LEU A 38 16.84 -9.74 -7.32
C LEU A 38 17.94 -9.62 -6.27
N PHE A 39 18.07 -8.46 -5.64
CA PHE A 39 19.04 -8.28 -4.56
C PHE A 39 18.78 -9.26 -3.40
N GLY A 40 17.51 -9.41 -2.98
CA GLY A 40 17.14 -10.35 -1.92
C GLY A 40 17.46 -11.82 -2.30
N LEU A 41 17.23 -12.22 -3.57
CA LEU A 41 17.60 -13.56 -4.04
C LEU A 41 19.11 -13.79 -4.01
N VAL A 42 19.91 -12.85 -4.49
CA VAL A 42 21.38 -12.93 -4.45
C VAL A 42 21.86 -13.02 -3.01
N PHE A 43 21.31 -12.21 -2.13
CA PHE A 43 21.66 -12.22 -0.71
C PHE A 43 21.27 -13.53 -0.02
N ALA A 44 20.08 -14.07 -0.29
CA ALA A 44 19.67 -15.38 0.23
C ALA A 44 20.54 -16.51 -0.33
N GLY A 45 20.85 -16.47 -1.64
CA GLY A 45 21.73 -17.44 -2.28
C GLY A 45 23.13 -17.45 -1.68
N PHE A 46 23.70 -16.28 -1.42
CA PHE A 46 25.00 -16.17 -0.72
C PHE A 46 24.91 -16.73 0.70
N ALA A 47 23.87 -16.41 1.45
CA ALA A 47 23.67 -16.94 2.80
C ALA A 47 23.55 -18.48 2.78
N LEU A 48 22.82 -19.03 1.83
CA LEU A 48 22.68 -20.49 1.65
C LEU A 48 24.03 -21.14 1.32
N PHE A 49 24.79 -20.57 0.36
CA PHE A 49 26.13 -21.03 0.03
C PHE A 49 27.02 -21.05 1.26
N TRP A 50 27.03 -19.95 2.02
CA TRP A 50 27.82 -19.86 3.26
C TRP A 50 27.39 -20.91 4.29
N MET A 51 26.09 -21.15 4.46
CA MET A 51 25.56 -22.17 5.37
C MET A 51 26.05 -23.57 4.99
N ILE A 52 26.06 -23.91 3.68
CA ILE A 52 26.56 -25.20 3.18
C ILE A 52 28.05 -25.34 3.53
N MET A 53 28.84 -24.32 3.25
CA MET A 53 30.29 -24.34 3.57
C MET A 53 30.56 -24.44 5.05
N ALA A 54 29.80 -23.70 5.88
CA ALA A 54 29.94 -23.72 7.33
C ALA A 54 29.51 -25.08 7.92
N SER A 55 28.52 -25.74 7.35
CA SER A 55 28.07 -27.07 7.80
C SER A 55 29.14 -28.15 7.61
N ALA A 56 29.95 -28.04 6.55
CA ALA A 56 31.06 -28.95 6.28
C ALA A 56 32.18 -28.86 7.33
N ALA A 57 32.32 -27.72 8.01
CA ALA A 57 33.26 -27.54 9.12
C ALA A 57 32.79 -28.17 10.46
N GLY A 58 31.56 -28.67 10.51
CA GLY A 58 30.93 -29.25 11.69
C GLY A 58 30.37 -28.21 12.67
N GLY A 59 29.59 -28.70 13.65
CA GLY A 59 28.97 -27.88 14.65
C GLY A 59 27.69 -27.17 14.16
N VAL A 60 27.19 -26.20 14.95
CA VAL A 60 25.91 -25.49 14.71
C VAL A 60 26.08 -24.09 14.11
N PHE A 61 27.32 -23.69 13.80
CA PHE A 61 27.61 -22.33 13.35
C PHE A 61 26.90 -21.97 12.03
N TRP A 62 26.64 -22.94 11.16
CA TRP A 62 25.83 -22.73 9.95
C TRP A 62 24.44 -22.12 10.22
N ALA A 63 23.86 -22.42 11.39
CA ALA A 63 22.51 -21.92 11.74
C ALA A 63 22.44 -20.39 11.83
N PHE A 64 23.57 -19.71 12.07
CA PHE A 64 23.65 -18.26 12.02
C PHE A 64 23.26 -17.71 10.64
N GLY A 65 23.52 -18.45 9.57
CA GLY A 65 23.12 -18.10 8.22
C GLY A 65 21.61 -18.08 7.99
N LEU A 66 20.81 -18.80 8.81
CA LEU A 66 19.35 -18.80 8.69
C LEU A 66 18.74 -17.41 8.83
N ILE A 67 19.32 -16.56 9.68
CA ILE A 67 18.84 -15.17 9.85
C ILE A 67 19.02 -14.43 8.54
N HIS A 68 20.20 -14.50 7.93
CA HIS A 68 20.51 -13.80 6.68
C HIS A 68 19.69 -14.36 5.50
N PHE A 69 19.55 -15.68 5.44
CA PHE A 69 18.72 -16.35 4.44
C PHE A 69 17.25 -15.90 4.54
N SER A 70 16.69 -15.87 5.74
CA SER A 70 15.31 -15.41 6.00
C SER A 70 15.11 -13.95 5.63
N VAL A 71 16.10 -13.09 5.93
CA VAL A 71 16.08 -11.67 5.53
C VAL A 71 16.09 -11.54 4.00
N GLY A 72 16.94 -12.30 3.31
CA GLY A 72 16.99 -12.29 1.85
C GLY A 72 15.68 -12.71 1.20
N LEU A 73 15.07 -13.79 1.68
CA LEU A 73 13.75 -14.23 1.23
C LEU A 73 12.67 -13.18 1.55
N GLY A 74 12.69 -12.62 2.76
CA GLY A 74 11.76 -11.57 3.17
C GLY A 74 11.83 -10.33 2.28
N LEU A 75 13.03 -9.90 1.91
CA LEU A 75 13.25 -8.80 0.97
C LEU A 75 12.72 -9.14 -0.42
N SER A 76 12.99 -10.34 -0.93
CA SER A 76 12.53 -10.77 -2.26
C SER A 76 11.01 -10.82 -2.33
N PHE A 77 10.38 -11.63 -1.51
CA PHE A 77 8.93 -11.80 -1.56
C PHE A 77 8.20 -10.55 -1.09
N GLY A 78 8.72 -9.85 -0.07
CA GLY A 78 8.17 -8.60 0.43
C GLY A 78 8.11 -7.52 -0.65
N ALA A 79 9.15 -7.36 -1.45
CA ALA A 79 9.17 -6.36 -2.52
C ALA A 79 8.02 -6.50 -3.52
N ILE A 80 7.60 -7.72 -3.82
CA ILE A 80 6.53 -8.00 -4.79
C ILE A 80 5.16 -8.08 -4.12
N PHE A 81 5.05 -8.82 -3.03
CA PHE A 81 3.75 -9.17 -2.44
C PHE A 81 3.23 -8.17 -1.42
N TRP A 82 4.09 -7.34 -0.81
CA TRP A 82 3.67 -6.37 0.20
C TRP A 82 2.61 -5.40 -0.33
N GLY A 83 2.78 -4.89 -1.54
CA GLY A 83 1.81 -4.00 -2.17
C GLY A 83 0.44 -4.65 -2.41
N VAL A 84 0.44 -5.92 -2.82
CA VAL A 84 -0.79 -6.72 -2.99
C VAL A 84 -1.48 -6.92 -1.65
N PHE A 85 -0.70 -7.29 -0.63
CA PHE A 85 -1.21 -7.52 0.72
C PHE A 85 -1.88 -6.26 1.28
N VAL A 86 -1.20 -5.11 1.22
CA VAL A 86 -1.78 -3.83 1.69
C VAL A 86 -3.08 -3.50 0.95
N ARG A 87 -3.10 -3.63 -0.39
CA ARG A 87 -4.30 -3.33 -1.18
C ARG A 87 -5.48 -4.24 -0.85
N ARG A 88 -5.26 -5.51 -0.57
CA ARG A 88 -6.34 -6.45 -0.16
C ARG A 88 -7.05 -6.04 1.12
N TYR A 89 -6.36 -5.31 1.99
CA TYR A 89 -6.88 -4.81 3.27
C TYR A 89 -7.14 -3.31 3.26
N THR A 90 -7.36 -2.73 2.07
CA THR A 90 -7.68 -1.31 1.90
C THR A 90 -9.06 -1.16 1.28
N TRP A 91 -9.83 -0.21 1.79
CA TRP A 91 -11.15 0.18 1.32
C TRP A 91 -11.18 1.67 1.09
N TYR A 92 -11.89 2.08 0.06
CA TYR A 92 -12.10 3.47 -0.30
C TYR A 92 -13.56 3.83 -0.17
N THR A 93 -13.86 5.03 0.32
CA THR A 93 -15.21 5.58 0.35
C THR A 93 -15.13 7.06 0.01
N LEU A 94 -15.93 7.48 -0.95
CA LEU A 94 -16.13 8.88 -1.30
C LEU A 94 -17.49 9.32 -0.80
N THR A 95 -17.52 10.45 -0.11
CA THR A 95 -18.74 11.14 0.29
C THR A 95 -18.84 12.47 -0.45
N ASP A 96 -19.94 13.17 -0.25
CA ASP A 96 -20.16 14.54 -0.74
C ASP A 96 -19.28 15.61 -0.06
N ARG A 97 -18.44 15.23 0.93
CA ARG A 97 -17.58 16.15 1.68
C ARG A 97 -16.14 15.66 1.85
N ARG A 98 -15.93 14.35 1.88
CA ARG A 98 -14.63 13.75 2.26
C ARG A 98 -14.37 12.47 1.49
N ALA A 99 -13.08 12.18 1.29
CA ALA A 99 -12.61 10.88 0.83
C ALA A 99 -12.03 10.11 2.03
N PHE A 100 -12.43 8.86 2.19
CA PHE A 100 -11.94 7.98 3.26
C PHE A 100 -11.07 6.87 2.70
N ILE A 101 -9.97 6.59 3.38
CA ILE A 101 -9.12 5.43 3.13
C ILE A 101 -9.06 4.62 4.42
N ALA A 102 -9.69 3.47 4.41
CA ALA A 102 -9.67 2.51 5.51
C ALA A 102 -8.66 1.40 5.23
N THR A 103 -7.89 1.01 6.23
CA THR A 103 -6.97 -0.12 6.16
C THR A 103 -7.12 -0.97 7.41
N ASP A 104 -7.37 -2.29 7.21
CA ASP A 104 -7.58 -3.25 8.29
C ASP A 104 -6.67 -4.47 8.07
N MET A 105 -5.38 -4.29 8.33
CA MET A 105 -4.40 -5.37 8.18
C MET A 105 -4.32 -6.22 9.45
N PRO A 106 -4.21 -7.56 9.35
CA PRO A 106 -4.16 -8.45 10.52
C PRO A 106 -2.94 -8.21 11.43
N ILE A 107 -1.87 -7.61 10.90
CA ILE A 107 -0.61 -7.36 11.62
C ILE A 107 -0.54 -5.93 12.17
N SER A 108 -1.45 -5.03 11.76
CA SER A 108 -1.43 -3.62 12.11
C SER A 108 -2.78 -3.16 12.67
N ARG A 109 -2.78 -2.07 13.44
CA ARG A 109 -4.02 -1.47 13.91
C ARG A 109 -4.87 -1.00 12.73
N ARG A 110 -6.18 -1.15 12.85
CA ARG A 110 -7.15 -0.54 11.94
C ARG A 110 -6.89 0.96 11.83
N SER A 111 -6.90 1.46 10.61
CA SER A 111 -6.66 2.88 10.33
C SER A 111 -7.74 3.38 9.39
N LEU A 112 -8.43 4.43 9.81
CA LEU A 112 -9.33 5.20 8.96
C LEU A 112 -8.76 6.61 8.82
N LYS A 113 -8.54 7.04 7.59
CA LYS A 113 -8.06 8.39 7.28
C LYS A 113 -9.12 9.09 6.45
N SER A 114 -9.47 10.29 6.84
CA SER A 114 -10.37 11.16 6.09
C SER A 114 -9.60 12.34 5.50
N TYR A 115 -9.98 12.73 4.30
CA TYR A 115 -9.41 13.85 3.56
C TYR A 115 -10.57 14.72 3.09
N PRO A 116 -10.64 15.98 3.53
CA PRO A 116 -11.71 16.89 3.09
C PRO A 116 -11.59 17.13 1.59
N ILE A 117 -12.71 17.16 0.91
CA ILE A 117 -12.85 17.51 -0.50
C ILE A 117 -13.58 18.85 -0.56
N THR A 118 -12.98 19.79 -1.26
CA THR A 118 -13.50 21.13 -1.48
C THR A 118 -13.38 21.49 -2.95
N ASP A 119 -14.04 22.52 -3.39
CA ASP A 119 -13.99 23.03 -4.78
C ASP A 119 -12.55 23.38 -5.23
N ASP A 120 -11.66 23.69 -4.27
CA ASP A 120 -10.23 23.98 -4.51
C ASP A 120 -9.35 22.72 -4.51
N THR A 121 -9.93 21.52 -4.33
CA THR A 121 -9.14 20.29 -4.28
C THR A 121 -8.56 19.99 -5.67
N VAL A 122 -7.22 20.00 -5.77
CA VAL A 122 -6.52 19.66 -7.00
C VAL A 122 -6.56 18.16 -7.19
N LEU A 123 -7.24 17.72 -8.25
CA LEU A 123 -7.30 16.32 -8.64
C LEU A 123 -6.23 16.00 -9.67
N ASP A 124 -5.55 14.88 -9.48
CA ASP A 124 -4.63 14.32 -10.47
C ASP A 124 -5.15 12.93 -10.87
N PHE A 125 -5.46 12.78 -12.15
CA PHE A 125 -6.10 11.59 -12.69
C PHE A 125 -5.15 10.83 -13.63
N ALA A 126 -4.93 9.56 -13.34
CA ALA A 126 -4.25 8.66 -14.25
C ALA A 126 -5.28 7.70 -14.86
N PRO A 127 -5.61 7.87 -16.14
CA PRO A 127 -6.55 7.02 -16.84
C PRO A 127 -5.97 5.62 -17.09
N GLY A 128 -6.85 4.64 -17.30
CA GLY A 128 -6.48 3.27 -17.65
C GLY A 128 -7.55 2.27 -17.21
N SER A 129 -7.35 0.99 -17.55
CA SER A 129 -8.24 -0.09 -17.09
C SER A 129 -8.32 -0.22 -15.56
N LEU A 130 -7.33 0.30 -14.87
CA LEU A 130 -7.25 0.48 -13.43
C LEU A 130 -6.78 1.91 -13.19
N ALA A 131 -7.74 2.82 -13.19
CA ALA A 131 -7.46 4.24 -13.03
C ALA A 131 -7.12 4.61 -11.58
N SER A 132 -6.48 5.76 -11.41
CA SER A 132 -6.16 6.28 -10.08
C SER A 132 -6.52 7.76 -10.01
N VAL A 133 -7.12 8.17 -8.89
CA VAL A 133 -7.53 9.54 -8.61
C VAL A 133 -6.84 9.99 -7.34
N TRP A 134 -5.89 10.92 -7.45
CA TRP A 134 -5.23 11.53 -6.29
C TRP A 134 -5.86 12.88 -6.01
N PHE A 135 -6.15 13.12 -4.74
CA PHE A 135 -6.84 14.30 -4.22
C PHE A 135 -6.09 15.00 -3.08
N TYR A 136 -4.97 14.43 -2.64
CA TYR A 136 -4.19 15.00 -1.56
C TYR A 136 -2.69 14.75 -1.78
N GLU A 137 -1.86 15.73 -1.45
CA GLU A 137 -0.41 15.60 -1.47
C GLU A 137 0.17 15.82 -0.08
N LYS A 138 0.84 14.79 0.44
CA LYS A 138 1.56 14.89 1.71
C LYS A 138 3.03 15.18 1.45
N VAL A 139 3.48 16.38 1.85
CA VAL A 139 4.90 16.75 1.81
C VAL A 139 5.55 16.37 3.13
N ARG A 140 6.52 15.46 3.07
CA ARG A 140 7.37 15.12 4.21
C ARG A 140 8.73 15.79 4.02
N ARG A 141 8.98 16.81 4.82
CA ARG A 141 10.25 17.53 4.82
C ARG A 141 11.19 16.90 5.84
N ASN A 142 12.33 16.41 5.38
CA ASN A 142 13.43 15.97 6.25
C ASN A 142 14.61 16.95 6.03
N LYS A 143 15.61 16.95 6.93
CA LYS A 143 16.72 17.95 6.91
C LYS A 143 17.35 18.14 5.53
N ASN A 144 17.44 17.09 4.70
CA ASN A 144 18.12 17.14 3.40
C ASN A 144 17.25 16.71 2.20
N THR A 145 15.98 16.35 2.42
CA THR A 145 15.14 15.81 1.33
C THR A 145 13.68 16.15 1.57
N SER A 146 13.00 16.63 0.54
CA SER A 146 11.56 16.81 0.53
C SER A 146 10.93 15.69 -0.30
N THR A 147 10.18 14.82 0.35
CA THR A 147 9.45 13.73 -0.33
C THR A 147 7.98 14.09 -0.42
N ARG A 148 7.45 14.12 -1.64
CA ARG A 148 6.03 14.32 -1.92
C ARG A 148 5.37 12.96 -2.13
N LYS A 149 4.30 12.69 -1.39
CA LYS A 149 3.51 11.48 -1.54
C LYS A 149 2.08 11.86 -1.91
N LYS A 150 1.68 11.49 -3.11
CA LYS A 150 0.28 11.60 -3.54
C LYS A 150 -0.57 10.58 -2.78
N ILE A 151 -1.75 11.01 -2.36
CA ILE A 151 -2.74 10.19 -1.66
C ILE A 151 -4.03 10.26 -2.44
N GLY A 152 -4.63 9.11 -2.68
CA GLY A 152 -5.83 9.00 -3.49
C GLY A 152 -6.33 7.58 -3.56
N PHE A 153 -7.32 7.38 -4.41
CA PHE A 153 -7.85 6.08 -4.74
C PHE A 153 -7.02 5.49 -5.88
N GLU A 154 -6.22 4.50 -5.57
CA GLU A 154 -5.29 3.89 -6.53
C GLU A 154 -5.90 2.62 -7.13
N ARG A 155 -5.76 2.45 -8.45
CA ARG A 155 -6.07 1.21 -9.18
C ARG A 155 -7.51 0.74 -8.97
N ILE A 156 -8.45 1.60 -9.22
CA ILE A 156 -9.90 1.30 -9.18
C ILE A 156 -10.43 1.07 -10.60
N THR A 157 -11.42 0.20 -10.73
CA THR A 157 -12.08 -0.10 -12.03
C THR A 157 -12.95 1.05 -12.49
N ASP A 158 -13.61 1.72 -11.56
CA ASP A 158 -14.62 2.75 -11.80
C ASP A 158 -14.00 4.16 -11.74
N GLY A 159 -12.71 4.29 -12.06
CA GLY A 159 -11.95 5.51 -11.80
C GLY A 159 -12.43 6.74 -12.56
N GLU A 160 -12.96 6.60 -13.78
CA GLU A 160 -13.55 7.71 -14.53
C GLU A 160 -14.86 8.21 -13.90
N GLU A 161 -15.69 7.28 -13.44
CA GLU A 161 -16.94 7.60 -12.76
C GLU A 161 -16.64 8.30 -11.43
N VAL A 162 -15.74 7.75 -10.66
CA VAL A 162 -15.30 8.33 -9.38
C VAL A 162 -14.68 9.71 -9.58
N TYR A 163 -13.86 9.91 -10.63
CA TYR A 163 -13.28 11.22 -10.93
C TYR A 163 -14.33 12.30 -11.24
N ARG A 164 -15.48 11.92 -11.84
CA ARG A 164 -16.60 12.85 -12.12
C ARG A 164 -17.43 13.19 -10.88
N MET A 165 -17.32 12.41 -9.81
CA MET A 165 -18.03 12.61 -8.55
C MET A 165 -17.31 13.59 -7.60
N PHE A 166 -16.01 13.87 -7.86
CA PHE A 166 -15.25 14.88 -7.16
C PHE A 166 -15.58 16.28 -7.65
#